data_170546524e007f00fb482c0932614afe
#
_entry.id   170546524e007f00fb482c0932614afe
#
_cell.length_a   1.000
_cell.length_b   1.000
_cell.length_c   1.000
_cell.angle_alpha   90.00
_cell.angle_beta   90.00
_cell.angle_gamma   90.00
#
_symmetry.space_group_name_H-M   'P 1'
#
loop_
_entity.id
_entity.type
_entity.pdbx_description
1 polymer ?
#
loop_
_entity_poly.entity_id
_entity_poly.type
_entity_poly.pdbx_seq_one_letter_code
_entity_poly.pdbx_strand_id
1 'polypeptide(L)'
;KISILQQKSDGFFKAKYQTHPDYSVPAQMGYEYDGDYEDTGGDDVFSVRPMLEFNPSETFKLTLIGEYSKDRSQPIPAINASKPNQVLSRVYGRPGTGYQSNVILNFGPGYIHADIKGLTAEAIWELDSGTLTSITNYRETEYQMREEIDWTDAPMFGIVRTEPHEQKSTELRYT
;
A
#
# COMPACT_ATOMS: atom_id res chain seq x y z
N LYS A 1 13.21 -20.11 -12.51
CA LYS A 1 13.06 -19.90 -11.07
C LYS A 1 11.80 -19.10 -10.82
N ILE A 2 11.04 -19.39 -9.76
CA ILE A 2 9.87 -18.62 -9.37
C ILE A 2 9.97 -18.37 -7.86
N SER A 3 9.69 -17.14 -7.45
CA SER A 3 9.52 -16.78 -6.05
C SER A 3 8.06 -16.35 -5.84
N ILE A 4 7.44 -16.81 -4.78
CA ILE A 4 6.06 -16.49 -4.41
C ILE A 4 6.06 -16.06 -2.95
N LEU A 5 5.37 -14.98 -2.63
CA LEU A 5 5.08 -14.53 -1.29
C LEU A 5 3.57 -14.38 -1.15
N GLN A 6 3.04 -14.90 -0.07
CA GLN A 6 1.70 -14.56 0.40
C GLN A 6 1.78 -14.27 1.88
N GLN A 7 1.23 -13.13 2.26
CA GLN A 7 1.11 -12.70 3.65
C GLN A 7 -0.33 -12.29 3.88
N LYS A 8 -0.92 -12.82 4.95
CA LYS A 8 -2.27 -12.47 5.36
C LYS A 8 -2.36 -12.42 6.88
N SER A 9 -2.95 -11.35 7.40
CA SER A 9 -3.29 -11.21 8.82
C SER A 9 -4.59 -10.42 8.95
N ASP A 10 -5.35 -10.72 9.98
CA ASP A 10 -6.63 -10.04 10.25
C ASP A 10 -6.43 -8.68 10.94
N GLY A 11 -5.19 -8.37 11.32
CA GLY A 11 -4.88 -7.18 12.10
C GLY A 11 -4.97 -7.43 13.61
N PHE A 12 -4.64 -6.40 14.36
CA PHE A 12 -4.57 -6.48 15.83
C PHE A 12 -5.30 -5.34 16.54
N PHE A 13 -5.92 -4.44 15.77
CA PHE A 13 -6.82 -3.42 16.29
C PHE A 13 -8.25 -3.77 15.94
N LYS A 14 -9.18 -3.23 16.74
CA LYS A 14 -10.61 -3.27 16.44
C LYS A 14 -11.12 -1.86 16.20
N ALA A 15 -11.70 -1.65 15.04
CA ALA A 15 -12.32 -0.39 14.66
C ALA A 15 -13.84 -0.54 14.61
N LYS A 16 -14.53 0.43 15.17
CA LYS A 16 -15.95 0.66 14.95
C LYS A 16 -16.09 1.92 14.12
N TYR A 17 -16.81 1.82 13.03
CA TYR A 17 -17.09 2.96 12.15
C TYR A 17 -18.46 3.51 12.52
N GLN A 18 -18.48 4.74 13.02
CA GLN A 18 -19.70 5.35 13.51
C GLN A 18 -19.76 6.83 13.14
N THR A 19 -20.87 7.25 12.57
CA THR A 19 -21.16 8.67 12.37
C THR A 19 -21.48 9.31 13.71
N HIS A 20 -20.75 10.36 14.09
CA HIS A 20 -21.06 11.09 15.32
C HIS A 20 -22.36 11.87 15.14
N PRO A 21 -23.31 11.82 16.09
CA PRO A 21 -24.63 12.45 15.96
C PRO A 21 -24.59 13.97 15.78
N ASP A 22 -23.53 14.63 16.28
CA ASP A 22 -23.37 16.09 16.19
C ASP A 22 -22.78 16.56 14.84
N TYR A 23 -22.38 15.64 13.97
CA TYR A 23 -21.78 15.95 12.68
C TYR A 23 -22.55 15.28 11.56
N SER A 24 -23.24 16.07 10.74
CA SER A 24 -23.75 15.57 9.48
C SER A 24 -22.57 15.43 8.50
N VAL A 25 -22.08 14.21 8.32
CA VAL A 25 -21.14 13.93 7.24
C VAL A 25 -21.87 14.18 5.93
N PRO A 26 -21.33 14.96 4.99
CA PRO A 26 -21.96 15.14 3.69
C PRO A 26 -22.22 13.75 3.07
N ALA A 27 -23.44 13.52 2.62
CA ALA A 27 -23.84 12.25 1.98
C ALA A 27 -22.93 11.86 0.80
N GLN A 28 -22.17 12.79 0.26
CA GLN A 28 -21.14 12.60 -0.76
C GLN A 28 -19.94 11.75 -0.29
N MET A 29 -19.71 11.61 1.01
CA MET A 29 -18.67 10.73 1.54
C MET A 29 -19.17 9.30 1.79
N GLY A 30 -20.45 9.06 1.69
CA GLY A 30 -21.04 7.72 1.59
C GLY A 30 -20.97 6.86 2.86
N TYR A 31 -20.85 7.46 4.05
CA TYR A 31 -20.60 6.69 5.28
C TYR A 31 -21.66 6.92 6.35
N GLU A 32 -22.75 6.20 6.22
CA GLU A 32 -23.57 5.83 7.34
C GLU A 32 -23.21 4.35 7.66
N TYR A 33 -22.28 4.15 8.55
CA TYR A 33 -21.97 2.81 9.04
C TYR A 33 -22.07 2.82 10.57
N ASP A 34 -23.06 2.12 11.08
CA ASP A 34 -23.21 1.83 12.52
C ASP A 34 -23.13 0.31 12.66
N GLY A 35 -21.89 -0.17 12.81
CA GLY A 35 -21.58 -1.60 12.90
C GLY A 35 -20.92 -1.98 14.22
N ASP A 36 -20.68 -3.25 14.38
CA ASP A 36 -19.86 -3.78 15.46
C ASP A 36 -18.37 -3.50 15.20
N TYR A 37 -17.54 -3.75 16.22
CA TYR A 37 -16.09 -3.66 16.06
C TYR A 37 -15.57 -4.75 15.12
N GLU A 38 -14.83 -4.34 14.09
CA GLU A 38 -14.16 -5.21 13.14
C GLU A 38 -12.64 -5.13 13.32
N ASP A 39 -11.95 -6.21 12.98
CA ASP A 39 -10.49 -6.22 12.98
C ASP A 39 -9.96 -5.30 11.88
N THR A 40 -8.90 -4.54 12.18
CA THR A 40 -8.27 -3.60 11.26
C THR A 40 -6.74 -3.56 11.42
N GLY A 41 -6.05 -3.00 10.43
CA GLY A 41 -4.59 -3.00 10.38
C GLY A 41 -4.03 -4.35 9.92
N GLY A 42 -4.83 -5.13 9.22
CA GLY A 42 -4.43 -6.41 8.65
C GLY A 42 -3.69 -6.27 7.33
N ASP A 43 -2.90 -7.30 7.02
CA ASP A 43 -2.18 -7.44 5.76
C ASP A 43 -2.89 -8.43 4.85
N ASP A 44 -2.93 -8.14 3.55
CA ASP A 44 -3.31 -9.08 2.49
C ASP A 44 -2.45 -8.80 1.25
N VAL A 45 -1.28 -9.43 1.20
CA VAL A 45 -0.27 -9.23 0.17
C VAL A 45 0.00 -10.53 -0.56
N PHE A 46 -0.05 -10.48 -1.88
CA PHE A 46 0.40 -11.55 -2.76
C PHE A 46 1.44 -11.00 -3.73
N SER A 47 2.54 -11.73 -3.91
CA SER A 47 3.58 -11.37 -4.86
C SER A 47 4.15 -12.60 -5.55
N VAL A 48 4.40 -12.49 -6.86
CA VAL A 48 5.07 -13.52 -7.64
C VAL A 48 6.13 -12.89 -8.54
N ARG A 49 7.32 -13.51 -8.56
CA ARG A 49 8.45 -13.07 -9.35
C ARG A 49 9.05 -14.26 -10.12
N PRO A 50 8.56 -14.54 -11.33
CA PRO A 50 9.17 -15.50 -12.22
C PRO A 50 10.48 -14.97 -12.81
N MET A 51 11.43 -15.85 -13.00
CA MET A 51 12.70 -15.58 -13.70
C MET A 51 12.96 -16.69 -14.70
N LEU A 52 13.25 -16.32 -15.93
CA LEU A 52 13.70 -17.19 -17.01
C LEU A 52 15.10 -16.78 -17.44
N GLU A 53 15.99 -17.74 -17.51
CA GLU A 53 17.32 -17.57 -18.08
C GLU A 53 17.41 -18.40 -19.34
N PHE A 54 17.93 -17.80 -20.41
CA PHE A 54 18.09 -18.39 -21.71
C PHE A 54 19.52 -18.13 -22.23
N ASN A 55 20.27 -19.21 -22.44
CA ASN A 55 21.66 -19.18 -22.87
C ASN A 55 21.78 -19.91 -24.24
N PRO A 56 21.48 -19.24 -25.34
CA PRO A 56 21.52 -19.86 -26.69
C PRO A 56 22.95 -20.16 -27.19
N SER A 57 23.96 -19.54 -26.59
CA SER A 57 25.39 -19.76 -26.87
C SER A 57 26.20 -19.56 -25.57
N GLU A 58 27.48 -19.92 -25.62
CA GLU A 58 28.43 -19.63 -24.53
C GLU A 58 28.69 -18.14 -24.33
N THR A 59 28.47 -17.33 -25.37
CA THR A 59 28.76 -15.89 -25.38
C THR A 59 27.53 -15.01 -25.16
N PHE A 60 26.31 -15.57 -25.11
CA PHE A 60 25.10 -14.79 -24.95
C PHE A 60 24.16 -15.36 -23.87
N LYS A 61 23.77 -14.48 -22.97
CA LYS A 61 22.84 -14.77 -21.89
C LYS A 61 21.70 -13.75 -21.88
N LEU A 62 20.45 -14.23 -21.83
CA LEU A 62 19.26 -13.42 -21.63
C LEU A 62 18.56 -13.84 -20.35
N THR A 63 18.33 -12.88 -19.46
CA THR A 63 17.53 -13.08 -18.25
C THR A 63 16.27 -12.24 -18.34
N LEU A 64 15.11 -12.87 -18.19
CA LEU A 64 13.82 -12.21 -18.12
C LEU A 64 13.27 -12.37 -16.70
N ILE A 65 12.86 -11.26 -16.08
CA ILE A 65 12.29 -11.24 -14.74
C ILE A 65 10.93 -10.56 -14.82
N GLY A 66 9.86 -11.31 -14.55
CA GLY A 66 8.53 -10.77 -14.34
C GLY A 66 8.31 -10.38 -12.88
N GLU A 67 7.48 -9.40 -12.65
CA GLU A 67 7.01 -9.02 -11.32
C GLU A 67 5.50 -8.81 -11.36
N TYR A 68 4.79 -9.42 -10.41
CA TYR A 68 3.41 -9.12 -10.11
C TYR A 68 3.22 -9.09 -8.61
N SER A 69 2.66 -8.01 -8.09
CA SER A 69 2.32 -7.90 -6.68
C SER A 69 0.95 -7.25 -6.53
N LYS A 70 0.18 -7.76 -5.61
CA LYS A 70 -1.13 -7.26 -5.24
C LYS A 70 -1.18 -7.08 -3.74
N ASP A 71 -1.48 -5.86 -3.30
CA ASP A 71 -1.69 -5.51 -1.90
C ASP A 71 -3.15 -5.08 -1.72
N ARG A 72 -3.81 -5.64 -0.71
CA ARG A 72 -5.19 -5.32 -0.31
C ARG A 72 -5.26 -5.17 1.21
N SER A 73 -4.21 -4.64 1.77
CA SER A 73 -4.07 -4.41 3.21
C SER A 73 -4.97 -3.27 3.70
N GLN A 74 -5.08 -3.19 5.00
CA GLN A 74 -5.77 -2.11 5.69
C GLN A 74 -4.75 -1.14 6.29
N PRO A 75 -5.07 0.16 6.42
CA PRO A 75 -4.22 1.09 7.13
C PRO A 75 -4.04 0.67 8.60
N ILE A 76 -2.84 0.92 9.11
CA ILE A 76 -2.58 0.69 10.54
C ILE A 76 -3.23 1.82 11.33
N PRO A 77 -4.19 1.54 12.21
CA PRO A 77 -4.84 2.57 13.01
C PRO A 77 -3.87 3.24 13.97
N ALA A 78 -4.09 4.52 14.22
CA ALA A 78 -3.41 5.29 15.24
C ALA A 78 -4.32 5.50 16.47
N ILE A 79 -3.76 6.05 17.52
CA ILE A 79 -4.46 6.33 18.76
C ILE A 79 -4.42 7.84 19.03
N ASN A 80 -5.58 8.41 19.37
CA ASN A 80 -5.62 9.79 19.82
C ASN A 80 -4.96 9.92 21.20
N ALA A 81 -3.73 10.41 21.22
CA ALA A 81 -2.96 10.66 22.44
C ALA A 81 -3.01 12.14 22.90
N SER A 82 -4.01 12.91 22.47
CA SER A 82 -4.12 14.35 22.74
C SER A 82 -4.20 14.66 24.23
N LYS A 83 -3.39 15.61 24.67
CA LYS A 83 -3.47 16.17 26.02
C LYS A 83 -4.66 17.14 26.14
N PRO A 84 -5.17 17.41 27.36
CA PRO A 84 -6.36 18.25 27.57
C PRO A 84 -6.28 19.67 26.98
N ASN A 85 -5.07 20.18 26.73
CA ASN A 85 -4.84 21.53 26.20
C ASN A 85 -4.55 21.54 24.68
N GLN A 86 -4.57 20.39 24.02
CA GLN A 86 -4.34 20.27 22.58
C GLN A 86 -5.65 20.41 21.78
N VAL A 87 -5.52 20.65 20.47
CA VAL A 87 -6.63 20.99 19.56
C VAL A 87 -7.76 19.95 19.62
N LEU A 88 -7.45 18.67 19.47
CA LEU A 88 -8.47 17.62 19.47
C LEU A 88 -9.28 17.59 20.77
N SER A 89 -8.62 17.73 21.91
CA SER A 89 -9.26 17.73 23.21
C SER A 89 -10.02 19.03 23.49
N ARG A 90 -9.38 20.19 23.23
CA ARG A 90 -9.90 21.50 23.65
C ARG A 90 -10.95 22.07 22.69
N VAL A 91 -10.75 21.90 21.39
CA VAL A 91 -11.61 22.48 20.35
C VAL A 91 -12.69 21.51 19.92
N TYR A 92 -12.34 20.25 19.73
CA TYR A 92 -13.27 19.25 19.21
C TYR A 92 -13.84 18.30 20.30
N GLY A 93 -13.49 18.51 21.57
CA GLY A 93 -14.00 17.72 22.66
C GLY A 93 -13.57 16.24 22.62
N ARG A 94 -12.44 15.93 21.95
CA ARG A 94 -11.90 14.59 21.80
C ARG A 94 -10.63 14.41 22.62
N PRO A 95 -10.75 14.15 23.93
CA PRO A 95 -9.60 13.89 24.79
C PRO A 95 -8.90 12.61 24.34
N GLY A 96 -7.60 12.55 24.60
CA GLY A 96 -6.84 11.34 24.38
C GLY A 96 -7.40 10.16 25.18
N THR A 97 -7.52 9.02 24.50
CA THR A 97 -8.14 7.81 25.08
C THR A 97 -7.12 6.90 25.77
N GLY A 98 -5.83 7.28 25.75
CA GLY A 98 -4.76 6.42 26.22
C GLY A 98 -4.48 5.26 25.26
N TYR A 99 -3.80 4.23 25.75
CA TYR A 99 -3.47 3.06 24.96
C TYR A 99 -4.68 2.14 24.87
N GLN A 100 -5.33 2.11 23.71
CA GLN A 100 -6.50 1.26 23.45
C GLN A 100 -6.32 0.50 22.16
N SER A 101 -6.74 -0.76 22.14
CA SER A 101 -6.81 -1.55 20.92
C SER A 101 -8.12 -1.34 20.15
N ASN A 102 -9.08 -0.63 20.73
CA ASN A 102 -10.37 -0.34 20.12
C ASN A 102 -10.46 1.15 19.78
N VAL A 103 -10.80 1.46 18.55
CA VAL A 103 -10.95 2.83 18.06
C VAL A 103 -12.31 3.03 17.43
N ILE A 104 -12.84 4.24 17.55
CA ILE A 104 -14.06 4.65 16.86
C ILE A 104 -13.63 5.65 15.80
N LEU A 105 -14.02 5.41 14.56
CA LEU A 105 -13.64 6.17 13.38
C LEU A 105 -14.88 6.64 12.64
N ASN A 106 -14.81 7.81 12.04
CA ASN A 106 -15.92 8.40 11.30
C ASN A 106 -15.86 8.12 9.79
N PHE A 107 -14.67 7.93 9.25
CA PHE A 107 -14.43 7.91 7.80
C PHE A 107 -14.68 6.56 7.12
N GLY A 108 -15.14 5.56 7.86
CA GLY A 108 -15.39 4.19 7.39
C GLY A 108 -14.11 3.37 7.22
N PRO A 109 -14.24 2.12 6.72
CA PRO A 109 -13.09 1.24 6.56
C PRO A 109 -12.05 1.84 5.63
N GLY A 110 -10.81 1.96 6.11
CA GLY A 110 -9.68 2.32 5.28
C GLY A 110 -9.24 1.14 4.41
N TYR A 111 -8.48 1.46 3.37
CA TYR A 111 -7.85 0.45 2.52
C TYR A 111 -6.52 0.95 1.96
N ILE A 112 -5.63 0.02 1.70
CA ILE A 112 -4.43 0.19 0.89
C ILE A 112 -4.54 -0.80 -0.25
N HIS A 113 -4.63 -0.31 -1.49
CA HIS A 113 -4.65 -1.12 -2.69
C HIS A 113 -3.44 -0.75 -3.53
N ALA A 114 -2.57 -1.71 -3.78
CA ALA A 114 -1.48 -1.55 -4.72
C ALA A 114 -1.44 -2.73 -5.68
N ASP A 115 -1.41 -2.43 -6.97
CA ASP A 115 -1.17 -3.39 -8.03
C ASP A 115 0.13 -3.01 -8.73
N ILE A 116 1.10 -3.91 -8.71
CA ILE A 116 2.41 -3.71 -9.32
C ILE A 116 2.63 -4.78 -10.38
N LYS A 117 3.01 -4.36 -11.58
CA LYS A 117 3.40 -5.22 -12.69
C LYS A 117 4.72 -4.75 -13.24
N GLY A 118 5.59 -5.67 -13.57
CA GLY A 118 6.89 -5.31 -14.12
C GLY A 118 7.49 -6.41 -14.97
N LEU A 119 8.37 -5.97 -15.89
CA LEU A 119 9.21 -6.84 -16.70
C LEU A 119 10.60 -6.23 -16.81
N THR A 120 11.61 -7.02 -16.46
CA THR A 120 13.01 -6.68 -16.68
C THR A 120 13.62 -7.68 -17.65
N ALA A 121 14.33 -7.17 -18.64
CA ALA A 121 15.15 -7.96 -19.55
C ALA A 121 16.62 -7.52 -19.39
N GLU A 122 17.49 -8.46 -19.07
CA GLU A 122 18.94 -8.29 -19.03
C GLU A 122 19.56 -9.18 -20.08
N ALA A 123 20.31 -8.58 -21.04
CA ALA A 123 21.07 -9.29 -22.03
C ALA A 123 22.55 -9.01 -21.82
N ILE A 124 23.35 -10.07 -21.76
CA ILE A 124 24.79 -10.03 -21.65
C ILE A 124 25.38 -10.71 -22.88
N TRP A 125 26.26 -10.02 -23.58
CA TRP A 125 26.95 -10.53 -24.77
C TRP A 125 28.45 -10.39 -24.61
N GLU A 126 29.15 -11.51 -24.55
CA GLU A 126 30.60 -11.57 -24.55
C GLU A 126 31.11 -11.53 -25.96
N LEU A 127 31.85 -10.46 -26.31
CA LEU A 127 32.50 -10.21 -27.58
C LEU A 127 34.01 -10.42 -27.43
N ASP A 128 34.72 -10.66 -28.52
CA ASP A 128 36.19 -10.77 -28.47
C ASP A 128 36.89 -9.55 -27.87
N SER A 129 36.26 -8.38 -27.95
CA SER A 129 36.82 -7.09 -27.51
C SER A 129 36.29 -6.62 -26.15
N GLY A 130 35.34 -7.35 -25.53
CA GLY A 130 34.74 -6.94 -24.26
C GLY A 130 33.32 -7.45 -24.07
N THR A 131 32.63 -7.01 -23.03
CA THR A 131 31.29 -7.46 -22.71
C THR A 131 30.28 -6.34 -22.89
N LEU A 132 29.22 -6.60 -23.67
CA LEU A 132 28.07 -5.69 -23.80
C LEU A 132 26.93 -6.17 -22.92
N THR A 133 26.46 -5.31 -22.01
CA THR A 133 25.30 -5.57 -21.14
C THR A 133 24.20 -4.56 -21.45
N SER A 134 22.99 -5.06 -21.69
CA SER A 134 21.77 -4.25 -21.82
C SER A 134 20.78 -4.62 -20.76
N ILE A 135 20.24 -3.63 -20.04
CA ILE A 135 19.18 -3.82 -19.06
C ILE A 135 18.01 -2.91 -19.43
N THR A 136 16.87 -3.51 -19.68
CA THR A 136 15.63 -2.78 -19.97
C THR A 136 14.57 -3.16 -18.96
N ASN A 137 13.91 -2.16 -18.38
CA ASN A 137 12.86 -2.36 -17.37
C ASN A 137 11.60 -1.60 -17.77
N TYR A 138 10.46 -2.24 -17.54
CA TYR A 138 9.14 -1.65 -17.53
C TYR A 138 8.46 -1.98 -16.21
N ARG A 139 7.89 -0.97 -15.56
CA ARG A 139 7.10 -1.14 -14.33
C ARG A 139 5.90 -0.23 -14.33
N GLU A 140 4.77 -0.77 -13.95
CA GLU A 140 3.51 -0.08 -13.72
C GLU A 140 3.07 -0.30 -12.27
N THR A 141 2.61 0.76 -11.63
CA THR A 141 2.08 0.72 -10.27
C THR A 141 0.78 1.51 -10.23
N GLU A 142 -0.29 0.87 -9.77
CA GLU A 142 -1.53 1.52 -9.41
C GLU A 142 -1.66 1.48 -7.89
N TYR A 143 -1.65 2.65 -7.26
CA TYR A 143 -1.78 2.78 -5.81
C TYR A 143 -3.04 3.56 -5.47
N GLN A 144 -3.84 3.03 -4.57
CA GLN A 144 -5.01 3.68 -4.00
C GLN A 144 -5.00 3.49 -2.49
N MET A 145 -5.22 4.57 -1.78
CA MET A 145 -5.31 4.54 -0.33
C MET A 145 -6.49 5.38 0.14
N ARG A 146 -7.12 4.91 1.19
CA ARG A 146 -8.10 5.64 1.94
C ARG A 146 -7.85 5.42 3.41
N GLU A 147 -7.70 6.50 4.14
CA GLU A 147 -7.34 6.46 5.54
C GLU A 147 -7.96 7.63 6.29
N GLU A 148 -8.34 7.40 7.52
CA GLU A 148 -8.62 8.43 8.48
C GLU A 148 -7.34 8.87 9.18
N ILE A 149 -7.13 10.19 9.33
CA ILE A 149 -5.86 10.73 9.85
C ILE A 149 -5.99 11.20 11.28
N ASP A 150 -7.16 11.68 11.69
CA ASP A 150 -7.33 12.19 13.04
C ASP A 150 -7.63 11.10 14.09
N TRP A 151 -8.02 9.92 13.63
CA TRP A 151 -8.28 8.72 14.48
C TRP A 151 -9.29 8.98 15.61
N THR A 152 -10.33 9.74 15.26
CA THR A 152 -11.44 10.04 16.15
C THR A 152 -12.78 9.80 15.47
N ASP A 153 -13.86 9.87 16.22
CA ASP A 153 -15.23 9.80 15.70
C ASP A 153 -15.69 11.16 15.09
N ALA A 154 -14.84 12.17 15.09
CA ALA A 154 -15.14 13.46 14.48
C ALA A 154 -14.75 13.47 13.02
N PRO A 155 -15.60 13.96 12.10
CA PRO A 155 -15.31 13.99 10.67
C PRO A 155 -14.37 15.14 10.30
N MET A 156 -13.12 15.07 10.74
CA MET A 156 -12.17 16.16 10.53
C MET A 156 -11.25 15.94 9.34
N PHE A 157 -10.54 14.83 9.34
CA PHE A 157 -9.51 14.57 8.34
C PHE A 157 -9.52 13.12 7.85
N GLY A 158 -9.86 12.94 6.60
CA GLY A 158 -9.64 11.70 5.87
C GLY A 158 -8.84 11.97 4.59
N ILE A 159 -8.06 11.01 4.18
CA ILE A 159 -7.31 11.03 2.91
C ILE A 159 -7.87 9.98 1.97
N VAL A 160 -8.09 10.38 0.72
CA VAL A 160 -8.23 9.49 -0.42
C VAL A 160 -7.12 9.84 -1.41
N ARG A 161 -6.32 8.86 -1.78
CA ARG A 161 -5.16 9.06 -2.63
C ARG A 161 -5.17 8.03 -3.75
N THR A 162 -4.91 8.47 -4.97
CA THR A 162 -4.75 7.60 -6.14
C THR A 162 -3.51 8.04 -6.89
N GLU A 163 -2.58 7.12 -7.09
CA GLU A 163 -1.29 7.39 -7.74
C GLU A 163 -0.98 6.31 -8.77
N PRO A 164 -1.38 6.51 -10.03
CA PRO A 164 -0.85 5.70 -11.11
C PRO A 164 0.59 6.12 -11.42
N HIS A 165 1.46 5.17 -11.59
CA HIS A 165 2.86 5.41 -11.94
C HIS A 165 3.33 4.42 -12.99
N GLU A 166 3.98 4.91 -14.03
CA GLU A 166 4.63 4.12 -15.08
C GLU A 166 6.11 4.50 -15.16
N GLN A 167 6.96 3.51 -15.23
CA GLN A 167 8.41 3.69 -15.37
C GLN A 167 8.95 2.83 -16.49
N LYS A 168 9.77 3.44 -17.35
CA LYS A 168 10.58 2.76 -18.37
C LYS A 168 12.02 3.20 -18.24
N SER A 169 12.93 2.25 -18.30
CA SER A 169 14.36 2.55 -18.30
C SER A 169 15.12 1.58 -19.18
N THR A 170 16.19 2.07 -19.77
CA THR A 170 17.14 1.26 -20.54
C THR A 170 18.55 1.71 -20.19
N GLU A 171 19.42 0.77 -19.95
CA GLU A 171 20.84 0.97 -19.71
C GLU A 171 21.64 0.10 -20.65
N LEU A 172 22.73 0.65 -21.19
CA LEU A 172 23.68 -0.06 -22.02
C LEU A 172 25.09 0.18 -21.47
N ARG A 173 25.82 -0.89 -21.19
CA ARG A 173 27.19 -0.86 -20.71
C ARG A 173 28.11 -1.65 -21.64
N TYR A 174 29.31 -1.14 -21.86
CA TYR A 174 30.39 -1.86 -22.49
C TYR A 174 31.62 -1.85 -21.58
N THR A 175 32.19 -3.01 -21.31
CA THR A 175 33.36 -3.20 -20.42
C THR A 175 34.40 -4.11 -21.06
#